data_bddd9a98436690e5202f3e8a27d1d70a
#
_entry.id   bddd9a98436690e5202f3e8a27d1d70a
#
_cell.length_a   1.000
_cell.length_b   1.000
_cell.length_c   1.000
_cell.angle_alpha   90.00
_cell.angle_beta   90.00
_cell.angle_gamma   90.00
#
_symmetry.space_group_name_H-M   'P 1'
#
loop_
_entity.id
_entity.type
_entity.pdbx_description
1 polymer ?
#
loop_
_entity_poly.entity_id
_entity_poly.type
_entity_poly.pdbx_seq_one_letter_code
_entity_poly.pdbx_strand_id
1 'polypeptide(L)'
;MDSGIQVRPAVEQDAPAMARVHVDSWRQTYRGLMADTVLDDPDLLDQRGKFWAAVLTDPRYSMQRVAVAEHESELVGIAMAGPSREPDVDWLEQLFVLYTYAAIHGRGAGAALLDAVVEPTSVVGLWVADPNPRAQAFYRKHGFLPDGACSAEDGIDEIRMVRH
;
A
#
# COMPACT_ATOMS: atom_id res chain seq x y z
N MET A 1 -6.77 -24.64 -2.04
CA MET A 1 -7.96 -24.16 -1.33
C MET A 1 -8.17 -22.70 -1.65
N ASP A 2 -9.37 -22.39 -2.06
CA ASP A 2 -9.72 -20.99 -2.29
C ASP A 2 -9.75 -20.26 -0.96
N SER A 3 -8.96 -19.20 -0.84
CA SER A 3 -8.93 -18.36 0.36
C SER A 3 -10.19 -17.50 0.50
N GLY A 4 -11.06 -17.50 -0.51
CA GLY A 4 -12.22 -16.62 -0.58
C GLY A 4 -11.85 -15.18 -0.89
N ILE A 5 -10.60 -14.90 -1.21
CA ILE A 5 -10.12 -13.55 -1.53
C ILE A 5 -9.96 -13.43 -3.04
N GLN A 6 -10.57 -12.37 -3.61
CA GLN A 6 -10.46 -12.05 -5.03
C GLN A 6 -9.79 -10.70 -5.20
N VAL A 7 -8.79 -10.64 -6.07
CA VAL A 7 -8.09 -9.40 -6.42
C VAL A 7 -8.51 -8.99 -7.83
N ARG A 8 -8.83 -7.71 -7.99
CA ARG A 8 -9.24 -7.12 -9.26
C ARG A 8 -8.77 -5.67 -9.38
N PRO A 9 -8.74 -5.10 -10.60
CA PRO A 9 -8.50 -3.67 -10.75
C PRO A 9 -9.54 -2.85 -9.98
N ALA A 10 -9.10 -1.74 -9.40
CA ALA A 10 -10.01 -0.81 -8.73
C ALA A 10 -10.84 -0.03 -9.76
N VAL A 11 -12.08 0.29 -9.40
CA VAL A 11 -12.96 1.16 -10.18
C VAL A 11 -13.40 2.36 -9.33
N GLU A 12 -13.93 3.40 -10.00
CA GLU A 12 -14.27 4.66 -9.34
C GLU A 12 -15.15 4.47 -8.10
N GLN A 13 -16.11 3.55 -8.17
CA GLN A 13 -17.04 3.27 -7.08
C GLN A 13 -16.36 2.68 -5.84
N ASP A 14 -15.15 2.19 -5.96
CA ASP A 14 -14.39 1.62 -4.84
C ASP A 14 -13.81 2.68 -3.89
N ALA A 15 -13.72 3.94 -4.32
CA ALA A 15 -12.99 4.97 -3.57
C ALA A 15 -13.40 5.10 -2.10
N PRO A 16 -14.69 5.12 -1.72
CA PRO A 16 -15.05 5.19 -0.30
C PRO A 16 -14.59 3.99 0.53
N ALA A 17 -14.73 2.78 -0.01
CA ALA A 17 -14.30 1.57 0.67
C ALA A 17 -12.77 1.48 0.75
N MET A 18 -12.06 1.92 -0.29
CA MET A 18 -10.60 2.00 -0.29
C MET A 18 -10.09 2.98 0.77
N ALA A 19 -10.76 4.12 0.93
CA ALA A 19 -10.42 5.09 1.97
C ALA A 19 -10.56 4.46 3.36
N ARG A 20 -11.59 3.66 3.58
CA ARG A 20 -11.84 2.98 4.85
C ARG A 20 -10.74 1.95 5.14
N VAL A 21 -10.38 1.12 4.17
CA VAL A 21 -9.25 0.18 4.32
C VAL A 21 -7.96 0.93 4.64
N HIS A 22 -7.69 2.04 3.94
CA HIS A 22 -6.49 2.84 4.13
C HIS A 22 -6.40 3.38 5.56
N VAL A 23 -7.45 4.04 6.03
CA VAL A 23 -7.49 4.65 7.38
C VAL A 23 -7.43 3.59 8.47
N ASP A 24 -8.22 2.53 8.35
CA ASP A 24 -8.24 1.45 9.34
C ASP A 24 -6.88 0.74 9.42
N SER A 25 -6.26 0.49 8.28
CA SER A 25 -4.93 -0.14 8.23
C SER A 25 -3.85 0.75 8.84
N TRP A 26 -3.92 2.07 8.62
CA TRP A 26 -3.03 3.04 9.26
C TRP A 26 -3.18 3.00 10.78
N ARG A 27 -4.40 2.99 11.28
CA ARG A 27 -4.66 2.92 12.72
C ARG A 27 -4.15 1.62 13.32
N GLN A 28 -4.34 0.50 12.64
CA GLN A 28 -3.83 -0.80 13.09
C GLN A 28 -2.30 -0.86 13.10
N THR A 29 -1.66 -0.29 12.07
CA THR A 29 -0.22 -0.40 11.87
C THR A 29 0.58 0.62 12.67
N TYR A 30 0.11 1.86 12.72
CA TYR A 30 0.90 3.00 13.22
C TYR A 30 0.51 3.46 14.62
N ARG A 31 -0.44 2.79 15.27
CA ARG A 31 -0.74 3.09 16.67
C ARG A 31 0.50 2.85 17.53
N GLY A 32 0.93 3.88 18.25
CA GLY A 32 2.17 3.85 19.02
C GLY A 32 3.42 4.32 18.25
N LEU A 33 3.35 4.45 16.92
CA LEU A 33 4.43 4.97 16.08
C LEU A 33 4.14 6.38 15.58
N MET A 34 2.88 6.64 15.26
CA MET A 34 2.40 7.95 14.82
C MET A 34 1.54 8.57 15.92
N ALA A 35 1.55 9.91 16.04
CA ALA A 35 0.75 10.61 17.04
C ALA A 35 -0.74 10.24 16.91
N ASP A 36 -1.39 9.98 18.03
CA ASP A 36 -2.82 9.63 18.05
C ASP A 36 -3.68 10.73 17.44
N THR A 37 -3.29 11.99 17.60
CA THR A 37 -4.02 13.12 17.00
C THR A 37 -4.05 13.07 15.47
N VAL A 38 -3.05 12.48 14.84
CA VAL A 38 -3.01 12.26 13.38
C VAL A 38 -3.91 11.07 13.00
N LEU A 39 -3.73 9.95 13.69
CA LEU A 39 -4.49 8.73 13.40
C LEU A 39 -5.97 8.87 13.68
N ASP A 40 -6.34 9.66 14.69
CA ASP A 40 -7.72 9.85 15.12
C ASP A 40 -8.34 11.14 14.59
N ASP A 41 -7.67 11.82 13.65
CA ASP A 41 -8.20 13.00 12.98
C ASP A 41 -9.55 12.65 12.32
N PRO A 42 -10.64 13.32 12.68
CA PRO A 42 -11.96 13.00 12.12
C PRO A 42 -12.07 13.28 10.62
N ASP A 43 -11.18 14.10 10.06
CA ASP A 43 -11.16 14.43 8.63
C ASP A 43 -10.34 13.44 7.79
N LEU A 44 -9.63 12.49 8.40
CA LEU A 44 -8.72 11.59 7.71
C LEU A 44 -9.45 10.72 6.69
N LEU A 45 -10.62 10.19 7.05
CA LEU A 45 -11.41 9.36 6.15
C LEU A 45 -11.88 10.14 4.92
N ASP A 46 -12.36 11.37 5.10
CA ASP A 46 -12.77 12.23 4.00
C ASP A 46 -11.59 12.59 3.09
N GLN A 47 -10.45 12.93 3.65
CA GLN A 47 -9.23 13.22 2.91
C GLN A 47 -8.80 12.02 2.06
N ARG A 48 -8.85 10.81 2.61
CA ARG A 48 -8.47 9.61 1.88
C ARG A 48 -9.49 9.24 0.81
N GLY A 49 -10.77 9.52 1.05
CA GLY A 49 -11.83 9.37 0.04
C GLY A 49 -11.57 10.26 -1.17
N LYS A 50 -11.24 11.51 -0.94
CA LYS A 50 -10.89 12.46 -2.01
C LYS A 50 -9.65 12.03 -2.77
N PHE A 51 -8.63 11.55 -2.05
CA PHE A 51 -7.41 11.03 -2.66
C PHE A 51 -7.70 9.87 -3.60
N TRP A 52 -8.42 8.85 -3.13
CA TRP A 52 -8.71 7.69 -3.97
C TRP A 52 -9.65 8.01 -5.13
N ALA A 53 -10.62 8.90 -4.92
CA ALA A 53 -11.45 9.38 -6.02
C ALA A 53 -10.61 10.07 -7.11
N ALA A 54 -9.63 10.89 -6.71
CA ALA A 54 -8.72 11.54 -7.65
C ALA A 54 -7.83 10.52 -8.37
N VAL A 55 -7.26 9.57 -7.66
CA VAL A 55 -6.43 8.51 -8.26
C VAL A 55 -7.18 7.76 -9.35
N LEU A 56 -8.45 7.47 -9.12
CA LEU A 56 -9.26 6.65 -10.03
C LEU A 56 -9.88 7.44 -11.19
N THR A 57 -9.88 8.77 -11.14
CA THR A 57 -10.57 9.59 -12.15
C THR A 57 -9.69 10.67 -12.80
N ASP A 58 -8.67 11.16 -12.11
CA ASP A 58 -7.85 12.27 -12.61
C ASP A 58 -6.78 11.77 -13.57
N PRO A 59 -6.64 12.34 -14.78
CA PRO A 59 -5.61 11.94 -15.76
C PRO A 59 -4.17 12.00 -15.23
N ARG A 60 -3.89 12.81 -14.22
CA ARG A 60 -2.56 12.88 -13.60
C ARG A 60 -2.12 11.55 -12.99
N TYR A 61 -3.06 10.67 -12.67
CA TYR A 61 -2.80 9.35 -12.10
C TYR A 61 -2.93 8.22 -13.12
N SER A 62 -3.01 8.54 -14.43
CA SER A 62 -3.26 7.54 -15.48
C SER A 62 -2.19 6.46 -15.58
N MET A 63 -0.97 6.72 -15.08
CA MET A 63 0.12 5.74 -15.08
C MET A 63 0.12 4.86 -13.82
N GLN A 64 -0.76 5.11 -12.87
CA GLN A 64 -0.88 4.29 -11.66
C GLN A 64 -1.68 3.03 -11.94
N ARG A 65 -1.22 1.92 -11.39
CA ARG A 65 -1.95 0.66 -11.37
C ARG A 65 -2.50 0.47 -9.97
N VAL A 66 -3.81 0.27 -9.89
CA VAL A 66 -4.53 0.23 -8.62
C VAL A 66 -5.36 -1.06 -8.57
N ALA A 67 -5.24 -1.80 -7.50
CA ALA A 67 -5.96 -3.04 -7.30
C ALA A 67 -6.60 -3.08 -5.91
N VAL A 68 -7.67 -3.85 -5.80
CA VAL A 68 -8.38 -4.09 -4.55
C VAL A 68 -8.54 -5.59 -4.32
N ALA A 69 -8.58 -5.98 -3.06
CA ALA A 69 -8.88 -7.34 -2.65
C ALA A 69 -10.25 -7.37 -1.97
N GLU A 70 -11.07 -8.32 -2.37
CA GLU A 70 -12.41 -8.55 -1.80
C GLU A 70 -12.46 -9.87 -1.07
N HIS A 71 -13.19 -9.89 0.02
CA HIS A 71 -13.58 -11.10 0.75
C HIS A 71 -15.04 -10.97 1.13
N GLU A 72 -15.86 -11.92 0.72
CA GLU A 72 -17.31 -11.90 0.97
C GLU A 72 -17.97 -10.58 0.52
N SER A 73 -17.55 -10.09 -0.66
CA SER A 73 -18.04 -8.86 -1.29
C SER A 73 -17.65 -7.56 -0.56
N GLU A 74 -16.76 -7.62 0.42
CA GLU A 74 -16.23 -6.44 1.10
C GLU A 74 -14.76 -6.23 0.74
N LEU A 75 -14.34 -4.97 0.58
CA LEU A 75 -12.93 -4.65 0.36
C LEU A 75 -12.15 -4.89 1.65
N VAL A 76 -11.06 -5.65 1.52
CA VAL A 76 -10.18 -6.01 2.65
C VAL A 76 -8.71 -5.65 2.39
N GLY A 77 -8.40 -5.19 1.19
CA GLY A 77 -7.05 -4.79 0.84
C GLY A 77 -7.01 -3.85 -0.36
N ILE A 78 -5.94 -3.08 -0.45
CA ILE A 78 -5.70 -2.11 -1.52
C ILE A 78 -4.21 -2.11 -1.89
N ALA A 79 -3.93 -1.79 -3.16
CA ALA A 79 -2.55 -1.60 -3.63
C ALA A 79 -2.49 -0.54 -4.74
N MET A 80 -1.39 0.18 -4.79
CA MET A 80 -1.09 1.12 -5.86
C MET A 80 0.40 1.11 -6.16
N ALA A 81 0.75 1.02 -7.44
CA ALA A 81 2.11 1.14 -7.93
C ALA A 81 2.13 1.97 -9.23
N GLY A 82 3.24 2.55 -9.54
CA GLY A 82 3.40 3.35 -10.75
C GLY A 82 4.83 3.85 -10.91
N PRO A 83 5.05 4.87 -11.77
CA PRO A 83 6.37 5.43 -11.98
C PRO A 83 7.00 5.93 -10.68
N SER A 84 8.28 5.63 -10.50
CA SER A 84 9.04 6.06 -9.32
C SER A 84 9.09 7.58 -9.22
N ARG A 85 9.01 8.08 -7.99
CA ARG A 85 9.19 9.50 -7.66
C ARG A 85 10.55 9.79 -7.01
N GLU A 86 11.40 8.75 -6.88
CA GLU A 86 12.71 8.90 -6.28
C GLU A 86 13.68 9.55 -7.26
N PRO A 87 14.38 10.67 -6.88
CA PRO A 87 15.20 11.43 -7.82
C PRO A 87 16.54 10.78 -8.17
N ASP A 88 17.12 10.00 -7.25
CA ASP A 88 18.51 9.54 -7.37
C ASP A 88 18.61 8.02 -7.54
N VAL A 89 17.63 7.42 -8.21
CA VAL A 89 17.61 5.97 -8.43
C VAL A 89 17.48 5.66 -9.93
N ASP A 90 17.93 4.46 -10.31
CA ASP A 90 17.85 3.97 -11.68
C ASP A 90 16.65 3.06 -11.95
N TRP A 91 15.90 2.69 -10.92
CA TRP A 91 14.69 1.88 -11.07
C TRP A 91 13.46 2.78 -11.32
N LEU A 92 12.57 2.30 -12.20
CA LEU A 92 11.49 3.10 -12.78
C LEU A 92 10.12 2.90 -12.11
N GLU A 93 9.98 1.88 -11.28
CA GLU A 93 8.69 1.52 -10.66
C GLU A 93 8.76 1.67 -9.15
N GLN A 94 7.65 2.11 -8.56
CA GLN A 94 7.53 2.25 -7.11
C GLN A 94 6.19 1.70 -6.64
N LEU A 95 6.22 0.92 -5.56
CA LEU A 95 5.02 0.52 -4.82
C LEU A 95 4.71 1.60 -3.79
N PHE A 96 3.57 2.26 -3.92
CA PHE A 96 3.18 3.36 -3.05
C PHE A 96 2.26 2.93 -1.91
N VAL A 97 1.37 1.98 -2.16
CA VAL A 97 0.35 1.53 -1.20
C VAL A 97 0.22 0.02 -1.28
N LEU A 98 0.25 -0.63 -0.13
CA LEU A 98 -0.11 -2.03 0.02
C LEU A 98 -0.61 -2.24 1.45
N TYR A 99 -1.92 -2.26 1.61
CA TYR A 99 -2.56 -2.44 2.93
C TYR A 99 -3.61 -3.52 2.85
N THR A 100 -3.64 -4.36 3.88
CA THR A 100 -4.68 -5.35 4.11
C THR A 100 -5.09 -5.30 5.57
N TYR A 101 -6.36 -5.62 5.85
CA TYR A 101 -6.79 -5.74 7.24
C TYR A 101 -6.03 -6.87 7.94
N ALA A 102 -5.74 -6.66 9.22
CA ALA A 102 -5.02 -7.64 10.04
C ALA A 102 -5.75 -9.00 10.08
N ALA A 103 -7.08 -8.98 10.08
CA ALA A 103 -7.90 -10.18 10.14
C ALA A 103 -7.68 -11.15 8.97
N ILE A 104 -7.19 -10.64 7.82
CA ILE A 104 -6.94 -11.49 6.64
C ILE A 104 -5.46 -11.74 6.38
N HIS A 105 -4.58 -11.33 7.27
CA HIS A 105 -3.16 -11.62 7.13
C HIS A 105 -2.91 -13.13 7.06
N GLY A 106 -1.96 -13.53 6.23
CA GLY A 106 -1.61 -14.95 6.03
C GLY A 106 -2.50 -15.70 5.04
N ARG A 107 -3.45 -15.02 4.39
CA ARG A 107 -4.34 -15.63 3.39
C ARG A 107 -3.93 -15.39 1.94
N GLY A 108 -2.76 -14.77 1.72
CA GLY A 108 -2.25 -14.52 0.38
C GLY A 108 -2.74 -13.25 -0.29
N ALA A 109 -3.54 -12.41 0.38
CA ALA A 109 -4.06 -11.18 -0.20
C ALA A 109 -2.96 -10.19 -0.56
N GLY A 110 -1.97 -10.02 0.32
CA GLY A 110 -0.84 -9.13 0.06
C GLY A 110 -0.04 -9.53 -1.17
N ALA A 111 0.27 -10.82 -1.30
CA ALA A 111 1.00 -11.34 -2.46
C ALA A 111 0.21 -11.15 -3.76
N ALA A 112 -1.09 -11.44 -3.74
CA ALA A 112 -1.96 -11.28 -4.90
C ALA A 112 -2.10 -9.80 -5.30
N LEU A 113 -2.22 -8.90 -4.34
CA LEU A 113 -2.26 -7.45 -4.59
C LEU A 113 -0.94 -6.94 -5.20
N LEU A 114 0.19 -7.37 -4.64
CA LEU A 114 1.51 -7.01 -5.17
C LEU A 114 1.64 -7.45 -6.63
N ASP A 115 1.30 -8.70 -6.93
CA ASP A 115 1.37 -9.24 -8.28
C ASP A 115 0.41 -8.54 -9.26
N ALA A 116 -0.69 -8.00 -8.76
CA ALA A 116 -1.66 -7.28 -9.59
C ALA A 116 -1.16 -5.90 -10.05
N VAL A 117 -0.28 -5.26 -9.28
CA VAL A 117 0.18 -3.89 -9.57
C VAL A 117 1.64 -3.80 -10.02
N VAL A 118 2.42 -4.85 -9.82
CA VAL A 118 3.86 -4.88 -10.17
C VAL A 118 4.16 -6.14 -10.96
N GLU A 119 4.83 -5.96 -12.11
CA GLU A 119 5.33 -7.09 -12.89
C GLU A 119 6.45 -7.83 -12.14
N PRO A 120 6.47 -9.18 -12.16
CA PRO A 120 7.47 -9.96 -11.43
C PRO A 120 8.92 -9.67 -11.83
N THR A 121 9.13 -9.22 -13.07
CA THR A 121 10.46 -8.94 -13.64
C THR A 121 10.88 -7.48 -13.49
N SER A 122 10.02 -6.60 -13.02
CA SER A 122 10.35 -5.18 -12.85
C SER A 122 11.19 -4.96 -11.60
N VAL A 123 12.16 -4.03 -11.72
CA VAL A 123 12.87 -3.49 -10.56
C VAL A 123 11.95 -2.48 -9.88
N VAL A 124 11.68 -2.68 -8.61
CA VAL A 124 10.67 -1.92 -7.85
C VAL A 124 11.23 -1.49 -6.50
N GLY A 125 11.02 -0.22 -6.16
CA GLY A 125 11.34 0.30 -4.82
C GLY A 125 10.09 0.63 -4.02
N LEU A 126 10.25 0.67 -2.70
CA LEU A 126 9.20 1.06 -1.77
C LEU A 126 9.79 1.66 -0.50
N TRP A 127 8.97 2.39 0.23
CA TRP A 127 9.26 2.83 1.60
C TRP A 127 8.38 2.07 2.57
N VAL A 128 8.96 1.63 3.68
CA VAL A 128 8.25 0.89 4.73
C VAL A 128 8.67 1.40 6.09
N ALA A 129 7.72 1.47 7.02
CA ALA A 129 7.99 1.91 8.38
C ALA A 129 9.04 1.03 9.07
N ASP A 130 9.85 1.65 9.92
CA ASP A 130 10.84 0.97 10.75
C ASP A 130 10.70 1.47 12.20
N PRO A 131 10.21 0.66 13.13
CA PRO A 131 9.96 -0.78 12.99
C PRO A 131 8.60 -1.12 12.36
N ASN A 132 8.58 -2.10 11.50
CA ASN A 132 7.38 -2.81 11.05
C ASN A 132 7.81 -4.22 10.62
N PRO A 133 8.10 -5.11 11.59
CA PRO A 133 8.70 -6.41 11.29
C PRO A 133 7.85 -7.27 10.37
N ARG A 134 6.52 -7.18 10.49
CA ARG A 134 5.62 -7.97 9.65
C ARG A 134 5.71 -7.56 8.17
N ALA A 135 5.60 -6.26 7.88
CA ALA A 135 5.69 -5.77 6.51
C ALA A 135 7.08 -6.01 5.92
N GLN A 136 8.14 -5.74 6.70
CA GLN A 136 9.51 -5.97 6.25
C GLN A 136 9.76 -7.44 5.94
N ALA A 137 9.27 -8.37 6.77
CA ALA A 137 9.37 -9.80 6.50
C ALA A 137 8.62 -10.20 5.25
N PHE A 138 7.42 -9.66 5.03
CA PHE A 138 6.65 -9.87 3.81
C PHE A 138 7.44 -9.42 2.58
N TYR A 139 8.00 -8.22 2.60
CA TYR A 139 8.76 -7.71 1.47
C TYR A 139 10.03 -8.51 1.21
N ARG A 140 10.76 -8.93 2.26
CA ARG A 140 11.93 -9.82 2.11
C ARG A 140 11.54 -11.14 1.44
N LYS A 141 10.43 -11.73 1.83
CA LYS A 141 9.91 -12.96 1.23
C LYS A 141 9.64 -12.79 -0.26
N HIS A 142 9.28 -11.58 -0.70
CA HIS A 142 8.99 -11.27 -2.09
C HIS A 142 10.17 -10.64 -2.83
N GLY A 143 11.38 -10.74 -2.29
CA GLY A 143 12.62 -10.38 -2.98
C GLY A 143 13.11 -8.95 -2.75
N PHE A 144 12.45 -8.18 -1.88
CA PHE A 144 12.88 -6.82 -1.55
C PHE A 144 13.94 -6.85 -0.45
N LEU A 145 14.98 -6.04 -0.62
CA LEU A 145 16.05 -5.87 0.36
C LEU A 145 16.28 -4.38 0.63
N PRO A 146 16.65 -4.02 1.88
CA PRO A 146 17.01 -2.63 2.17
C PRO A 146 18.18 -2.18 1.31
N ASP A 147 18.14 -0.93 0.84
CA ASP A 147 19.22 -0.34 0.05
C ASP A 147 20.04 0.69 0.82
N GLY A 148 19.77 0.88 2.11
CA GLY A 148 20.49 1.80 2.99
C GLY A 148 19.85 3.19 3.11
N ALA A 149 18.90 3.55 2.27
CA ALA A 149 18.20 4.82 2.39
C ALA A 149 17.18 4.78 3.54
N CYS A 150 17.06 5.88 4.26
CA CYS A 150 16.10 6.03 5.35
C CYS A 150 15.50 7.44 5.33
N SER A 151 14.33 7.58 5.93
CA SER A 151 13.59 8.84 6.03
C SER A 151 12.95 8.93 7.40
N ALA A 152 12.78 10.15 7.90
CA ALA A 152 12.04 10.41 9.14
C ALA A 152 10.91 11.41 8.88
N GLU A 153 10.45 11.53 7.63
CA GLU A 153 9.36 12.43 7.27
C GLU A 153 8.05 12.00 7.92
N ASP A 154 7.19 12.99 8.20
CA ASP A 154 5.87 12.78 8.80
C ASP A 154 5.88 12.11 10.18
N GLY A 155 7.02 12.19 10.90
CA GLY A 155 7.14 11.65 12.25
C GLY A 155 7.25 10.14 12.34
N ILE A 156 7.46 9.47 11.21
CA ILE A 156 7.69 8.02 11.15
C ILE A 156 9.04 7.77 10.50
N ASP A 157 9.85 6.93 11.16
CA ASP A 157 11.06 6.42 10.54
C ASP A 157 10.70 5.38 9.49
N GLU A 158 11.30 5.49 8.30
CA GLU A 158 11.09 4.56 7.21
C GLU A 158 12.42 4.14 6.61
N ILE A 159 12.46 2.92 6.09
CA ILE A 159 13.56 2.43 5.26
C ILE A 159 13.07 2.17 3.85
N ARG A 160 13.99 2.28 2.90
CA ARG A 160 13.71 1.95 1.51
C ARG A 160 14.14 0.51 1.23
N MET A 161 13.29 -0.23 0.53
CA MET A 161 13.57 -1.58 0.08
C MET A 161 13.40 -1.65 -1.43
N VAL A 162 14.24 -2.46 -2.08
CA VAL A 162 14.25 -2.59 -3.55
C VAL A 162 14.31 -4.07 -3.92
N ARG A 163 13.53 -4.43 -4.94
CA ARG A 163 13.58 -5.75 -5.57
C ARG A 163 14.20 -5.59 -6.96
N HIS A 164 15.28 -6.30 -7.20
CA HIS A 164 15.94 -6.35 -8.51
C HIS A 164 15.54 -7.57 -9.31
#